data_36ee062158274f98181b44177b8e26b1
#
_entry.id   36ee062158274f98181b44177b8e26b1
#
_cell.length_a   1.000
_cell.length_b   1.000
_cell.length_c   1.000
_cell.angle_alpha   90.00
_cell.angle_beta   90.00
_cell.angle_gamma   90.00
#
_symmetry.space_group_name_H-M   'P 1'
#
loop_
_entity.id
_entity.type
_entity.pdbx_description
1 polymer ?
#
loop_
_entity_poly.entity_id
_entity_poly.type
_entity_poly.pdbx_seq_one_letter_code
_entity_poly.pdbx_strand_id
1 'polypeptide(L)'
;RLKKLYFKNMADKTLNEIRNTFLKYFEKNKHKIVESSNLVPNNDPTLMFANSGMVQFKNVFTGLEKRDYVRATTSQKCVRAGGKHNDLENVGYTPRHHTFFEMLGNFSFGDYFKEQAIHYAWDLITKDFGIDKDRLYVTVFHEDDEAFNFWKKIAGFSDDRIIRIATSDNFWSMGETGPCGPCSEIFFDHGDHLSGGLPGSKDEDGDRFIEIWNLVFMQYEQISKDKRINLPKPSVDTGMGLERIAALLQGTHDNYETDHFEKIINSASDIVKVKSNKTNLSSFRVIADHLRASSFLIAEGVLPSNEGRGYVLRRIMRRGMRHSHLLGSKEPVFYNLFDTLKNEMSGNYPELVRAESLIKETLRMEEEKFLVLLDR
;
A
#
# COMPACT_ATOMS: atom_id res chain seq x y z
N ARG A 1 -25.75 -19.28 -7.95
CA ARG A 1 -26.35 -18.06 -8.51
C ARG A 1 -26.24 -16.85 -7.54
N LEU A 2 -26.52 -17.02 -6.25
CA LEU A 2 -26.42 -15.94 -5.25
C LEU A 2 -24.99 -15.45 -5.01
N LYS A 3 -23.97 -16.32 -5.00
CA LYS A 3 -22.55 -15.94 -4.92
C LYS A 3 -22.11 -15.08 -6.12
N LYS A 4 -22.58 -15.43 -7.34
CA LYS A 4 -22.28 -14.62 -8.55
C LYS A 4 -22.95 -13.25 -8.55
N LEU A 5 -24.14 -13.11 -7.93
CA LEU A 5 -24.84 -11.82 -7.84
C LEU A 5 -24.18 -10.90 -6.81
N TYR A 6 -23.73 -11.45 -5.68
CA TYR A 6 -23.05 -10.69 -4.62
C TYR A 6 -21.72 -10.12 -5.15
N PHE A 7 -20.94 -10.92 -5.88
CA PHE A 7 -19.70 -10.48 -6.52
C PHE A 7 -19.92 -9.50 -7.69
N LYS A 8 -21.07 -9.56 -8.35
CA LYS A 8 -21.37 -8.69 -9.50
C LYS A 8 -21.52 -7.22 -9.09
N ASN A 9 -22.09 -6.94 -7.91
CA ASN A 9 -22.23 -5.58 -7.39
C ASN A 9 -20.92 -5.00 -6.81
N MET A 10 -19.93 -5.86 -6.50
CA MET A 10 -18.60 -5.45 -6.02
C MET A 10 -17.58 -5.37 -7.17
N ALA A 11 -17.79 -6.10 -8.27
CA ALA A 11 -16.88 -6.18 -9.41
C ALA A 11 -16.83 -4.90 -10.27
N ASP A 12 -17.72 -3.94 -10.03
CA ASP A 12 -17.80 -2.72 -10.83
C ASP A 12 -16.98 -1.55 -10.26
N LYS A 13 -16.30 -1.74 -9.11
CA LYS A 13 -15.50 -0.68 -8.48
C LYS A 13 -14.06 -0.70 -9.00
N THR A 14 -13.70 0.31 -9.77
CA THR A 14 -12.32 0.50 -10.25
C THR A 14 -11.39 0.95 -9.11
N LEU A 15 -10.10 0.80 -9.31
CA LEU A 15 -9.09 1.29 -8.36
C LEU A 15 -9.31 2.78 -8.05
N ASN A 16 -9.57 3.59 -9.09
CA ASN A 16 -9.79 5.03 -8.93
C ASN A 16 -11.07 5.35 -8.17
N GLU A 17 -12.14 4.61 -8.39
CA GLU A 17 -13.41 4.77 -7.65
C GLU A 17 -13.25 4.41 -6.17
N ILE A 18 -12.52 3.35 -5.88
CA ILE A 18 -12.26 2.92 -4.49
C ILE A 18 -11.46 3.98 -3.75
N ARG A 19 -10.41 4.52 -4.37
CA ARG A 19 -9.63 5.63 -3.81
C ARG A 19 -10.55 6.82 -3.48
N ASN A 20 -11.38 7.22 -4.40
CA ASN A 20 -12.29 8.35 -4.22
C ASN A 20 -13.34 8.08 -3.13
N THR A 21 -13.88 6.87 -3.06
CA THR A 21 -14.84 6.49 -2.02
C THR A 21 -14.23 6.64 -0.63
N PHE A 22 -12.99 6.17 -0.44
CA PHE A 22 -12.28 6.32 0.83
C PHE A 22 -12.09 7.80 1.20
N LEU A 23 -11.54 8.58 0.28
CA LEU A 23 -11.25 9.99 0.55
C LEU A 23 -12.53 10.79 0.82
N LYS A 24 -13.58 10.57 0.05
CA LYS A 24 -14.88 11.26 0.24
C LYS A 24 -15.58 10.87 1.53
N TYR A 25 -15.46 9.62 1.94
CA TYR A 25 -16.02 9.17 3.23
C TYR A 25 -15.42 10.00 4.37
N PHE A 26 -14.10 10.14 4.40
CA PHE A 26 -13.43 10.90 5.45
C PHE A 26 -13.63 12.41 5.29
N GLU A 27 -13.73 12.93 4.08
CA GLU A 27 -14.09 14.33 3.86
C GLU A 27 -15.44 14.66 4.48
N LYS A 28 -16.45 13.82 4.29
CA LYS A 28 -17.76 13.95 4.95
C LYS A 28 -17.66 13.96 6.47
N ASN A 29 -16.67 13.29 7.01
CA ASN A 29 -16.40 13.20 8.44
C ASN A 29 -15.36 14.24 8.88
N LYS A 30 -15.30 15.38 8.19
CA LYS A 30 -14.52 16.57 8.53
C LYS A 30 -13.00 16.36 8.49
N HIS A 31 -12.54 15.44 7.67
CA HIS A 31 -11.11 15.27 7.38
C HIS A 31 -10.73 16.12 6.17
N LYS A 32 -9.61 16.82 6.27
CA LYS A 32 -9.02 17.50 5.13
C LYS A 32 -8.42 16.47 4.18
N ILE A 33 -8.80 16.49 2.91
CA ILE A 33 -8.09 15.72 1.89
C ILE A 33 -6.74 16.39 1.65
N VAL A 34 -5.67 15.68 1.96
CA VAL A 34 -4.29 16.16 1.79
C VAL A 34 -3.64 15.35 0.68
N GLU A 35 -2.95 16.04 -0.22
CA GLU A 35 -2.24 15.39 -1.31
C GLU A 35 -1.13 14.45 -0.81
N SER A 36 -0.81 13.44 -1.61
CA SER A 36 0.36 12.60 -1.35
C SER A 36 1.62 13.45 -1.24
N SER A 37 2.41 13.22 -0.22
CA SER A 37 3.75 13.80 -0.16
C SER A 37 4.66 13.12 -1.19
N ASN A 38 5.82 13.74 -1.42
CA ASN A 38 6.82 13.18 -2.30
C ASN A 38 7.34 11.83 -1.79
N LEU A 39 7.71 10.95 -2.69
CA LEU A 39 8.34 9.67 -2.37
C LEU A 39 9.71 9.87 -1.70
N VAL A 40 10.42 10.93 -2.04
CA VAL A 40 11.67 11.31 -1.37
C VAL A 40 11.32 12.26 -0.22
N PRO A 41 11.41 11.80 1.04
CA PRO A 41 11.05 12.63 2.18
C PRO A 41 12.01 13.80 2.35
N ASN A 42 11.49 15.02 2.49
CA ASN A 42 12.30 16.23 2.69
C ASN A 42 12.70 16.44 4.16
N ASN A 43 11.97 15.84 5.08
CA ASN A 43 12.08 16.10 6.52
C ASN A 43 12.59 14.92 7.33
N ASP A 44 13.01 13.85 6.69
CA ASP A 44 13.52 12.66 7.37
C ASP A 44 14.69 12.04 6.59
N PRO A 45 15.94 12.37 6.97
CA PRO A 45 17.12 11.83 6.29
C PRO A 45 17.35 10.33 6.56
N THR A 46 16.61 9.74 7.52
CA THR A 46 16.73 8.31 7.84
C THR A 46 15.97 7.41 6.87
N LEU A 47 15.04 7.97 6.09
CA LEU A 47 14.23 7.25 5.12
C LEU A 47 14.70 7.51 3.69
N MET A 48 14.89 6.46 2.93
CA MET A 48 15.10 6.57 1.48
C MET A 48 13.84 7.07 0.79
N PHE A 49 12.69 6.44 1.10
CA PHE A 49 11.41 6.74 0.48
C PHE A 49 10.30 6.78 1.50
N ALA A 50 9.23 7.50 1.21
CA ALA A 50 8.00 7.41 1.96
C ALA A 50 7.46 5.98 1.87
N ASN A 51 7.27 5.34 3.01
CA ASN A 51 6.87 3.93 3.13
C ASN A 51 5.51 3.75 3.82
N SER A 52 4.90 4.85 4.24
CA SER A 52 3.58 4.87 4.87
C SER A 52 2.96 6.27 4.78
N GLY A 53 1.67 6.35 5.02
CA GLY A 53 0.93 7.61 4.97
C GLY A 53 1.29 8.60 6.06
N MET A 54 1.82 8.11 7.20
CA MET A 54 2.14 8.98 8.33
C MET A 54 3.44 9.78 8.15
N VAL A 55 4.30 9.42 7.20
CA VAL A 55 5.63 10.04 7.07
C VAL A 55 5.55 11.56 6.93
N GLN A 56 4.64 12.07 6.12
CA GLN A 56 4.46 13.51 5.97
C GLN A 56 3.91 14.20 7.22
N PHE A 57 3.31 13.46 8.15
CA PHE A 57 2.70 14.00 9.37
C PHE A 57 3.51 13.73 10.64
N LYS A 58 4.71 13.16 10.52
CA LYS A 58 5.56 12.82 11.66
C LYS A 58 5.68 13.98 12.67
N ASN A 59 6.00 15.16 12.18
CA ASN A 59 6.20 16.34 13.03
C ASN A 59 4.88 16.92 13.56
N VAL A 60 3.77 16.65 12.91
CA VAL A 60 2.44 16.99 13.41
C VAL A 60 2.08 16.14 14.63
N PHE A 61 2.35 14.84 14.58
CA PHE A 61 2.11 13.93 15.71
C PHE A 61 2.95 14.29 16.94
N THR A 62 4.19 14.69 16.74
CA THR A 62 5.09 15.06 17.84
C THR A 62 4.88 16.48 18.36
N GLY A 63 4.05 17.27 17.69
CA GLY A 63 3.79 18.66 18.07
C GLY A 63 4.82 19.67 17.58
N LEU A 64 5.82 19.25 16.81
CA LEU A 64 6.84 20.14 16.24
C LEU A 64 6.31 21.00 15.10
N GLU A 65 5.25 20.53 14.43
CA GLU A 65 4.58 21.22 13.33
C GLU A 65 3.10 21.34 13.63
N LYS A 66 2.50 22.48 13.29
CA LYS A 66 1.05 22.68 13.37
C LYS A 66 0.48 22.85 11.97
N ARG A 67 -0.69 22.26 11.74
CA ARG A 67 -1.49 22.44 10.54
C ARG A 67 -2.80 23.14 10.90
N ASP A 68 -3.47 23.71 9.92
CA ASP A 68 -4.77 24.37 10.10
C ASP A 68 -5.94 23.39 10.18
N TYR A 69 -5.65 22.09 10.28
CA TYR A 69 -6.62 21.00 10.45
C TYR A 69 -6.13 20.02 11.51
N VAL A 70 -7.06 19.34 12.16
CA VAL A 70 -6.78 18.28 13.15
C VAL A 70 -7.20 16.88 12.65
N ARG A 71 -7.81 16.82 11.47
CA ARG A 71 -8.18 15.57 10.79
C ARG A 71 -7.73 15.64 9.35
N ALA A 72 -7.08 14.58 8.88
CA ALA A 72 -6.63 14.49 7.49
C ALA A 72 -6.94 13.11 6.91
N THR A 73 -7.05 13.03 5.60
CA THR A 73 -7.13 11.78 4.84
C THR A 73 -6.30 11.90 3.57
N THR A 74 -5.61 10.82 3.23
CA THR A 74 -4.69 10.81 2.09
C THR A 74 -4.76 9.49 1.33
N SER A 75 -4.38 9.54 0.05
CA SER A 75 -3.84 8.39 -0.66
C SER A 75 -2.36 8.66 -0.91
N GLN A 76 -1.49 8.02 -0.14
CA GLN A 76 -0.05 8.28 -0.15
C GLN A 76 0.68 7.30 -1.05
N LYS A 77 1.47 7.83 -1.98
CA LYS A 77 2.43 7.03 -2.74
C LYS A 77 3.50 6.51 -1.80
N CYS A 78 3.81 5.23 -1.89
CA CYS A 78 4.80 4.57 -1.04
C CYS A 78 5.73 3.70 -1.89
N VAL A 79 7.00 3.63 -1.49
CA VAL A 79 7.97 2.70 -2.04
C VAL A 79 8.62 1.92 -0.89
N ARG A 80 8.58 0.59 -1.01
CA ARG A 80 9.25 -0.35 -0.09
C ARG A 80 10.27 -1.17 -0.86
N ALA A 81 11.40 -0.53 -1.17
CA ALA A 81 12.56 -1.14 -1.82
C ALA A 81 13.81 -0.49 -1.24
N GLY A 82 14.71 -1.30 -0.72
CA GLY A 82 15.86 -0.84 0.04
C GLY A 82 15.48 -0.39 1.46
N GLY A 83 16.40 -0.51 2.42
CA GLY A 83 16.17 -0.14 3.82
C GLY A 83 15.39 -1.19 4.63
N LYS A 84 14.70 -0.73 5.68
CA LYS A 84 14.04 -1.59 6.66
C LYS A 84 12.86 -2.38 6.08
N HIS A 85 12.07 -1.75 5.21
CA HIS A 85 10.95 -2.37 4.52
C HIS A 85 11.32 -2.58 3.06
N ASN A 86 11.74 -3.79 2.73
CA ASN A 86 12.19 -4.15 1.39
C ASN A 86 11.39 -5.36 0.89
N ASP A 87 10.45 -5.10 -0.02
CA ASP A 87 9.59 -6.12 -0.61
C ASP A 87 10.07 -6.58 -2.00
N LEU A 88 11.20 -6.05 -2.47
CA LEU A 88 11.67 -6.26 -3.85
C LEU A 88 11.73 -7.74 -4.25
N GLU A 89 12.30 -8.58 -3.38
CA GLU A 89 12.49 -10.01 -3.66
C GLU A 89 11.17 -10.80 -3.73
N ASN A 90 10.12 -10.32 -3.07
CA ASN A 90 8.81 -10.97 -3.03
C ASN A 90 7.94 -10.63 -4.24
N VAL A 91 8.21 -9.50 -4.91
CA VAL A 91 7.42 -9.06 -6.06
C VAL A 91 7.54 -10.04 -7.21
N GLY A 92 6.40 -10.45 -7.73
CA GLY A 92 6.28 -11.45 -8.79
C GLY A 92 5.87 -12.83 -8.29
N TYR A 93 6.22 -13.16 -7.05
CA TYR A 93 6.04 -14.50 -6.46
C TYR A 93 4.91 -14.59 -5.45
N THR A 94 4.30 -13.46 -5.12
CA THR A 94 3.13 -13.39 -4.24
C THR A 94 2.04 -12.56 -4.91
N PRO A 95 0.78 -12.74 -4.53
CA PRO A 95 -0.32 -11.96 -5.11
C PRO A 95 -0.46 -10.54 -4.54
N ARG A 96 0.29 -10.19 -3.49
CA ARG A 96 0.04 -8.97 -2.71
C ARG A 96 1.23 -8.06 -2.46
N HIS A 97 2.46 -8.43 -2.85
CA HIS A 97 3.64 -7.61 -2.62
C HIS A 97 3.92 -6.67 -3.79
N HIS A 98 4.27 -5.43 -3.46
CA HIS A 98 4.60 -4.38 -4.40
C HIS A 98 5.82 -3.59 -3.92
N THR A 99 6.63 -3.10 -4.86
CA THR A 99 7.66 -2.09 -4.54
C THR A 99 7.04 -0.71 -4.43
N PHE A 100 6.08 -0.40 -5.29
CA PHE A 100 5.27 0.82 -5.25
C PHE A 100 3.82 0.45 -4.95
N PHE A 101 3.19 1.19 -4.03
CA PHE A 101 1.76 1.04 -3.75
C PHE A 101 1.20 2.36 -3.21
N GLU A 102 -0.12 2.44 -3.17
CA GLU A 102 -0.82 3.57 -2.55
C GLU A 102 -1.37 3.13 -1.20
N MET A 103 -1.11 3.94 -0.18
CA MET A 103 -1.66 3.72 1.17
C MET A 103 -2.74 4.75 1.44
N LEU A 104 -3.97 4.30 1.58
CA LEU A 104 -5.10 5.10 2.03
C LEU A 104 -5.02 5.24 3.55
N GLY A 105 -5.29 6.43 4.05
CA GLY A 105 -5.26 6.64 5.49
C GLY A 105 -6.14 7.78 5.96
N ASN A 106 -6.57 7.69 7.20
CA ASN A 106 -7.20 8.77 7.95
C ASN A 106 -6.40 9.02 9.21
N PHE A 107 -6.32 10.28 9.60
CA PHE A 107 -5.44 10.76 10.66
C PHE A 107 -6.21 11.67 11.60
N SER A 108 -5.95 11.52 12.91
CA SER A 108 -6.44 12.43 13.94
C SER A 108 -5.24 12.95 14.74
N PHE A 109 -5.06 14.25 14.73
CA PHE A 109 -3.98 14.91 15.46
C PHE A 109 -4.52 15.45 16.78
N GLY A 110 -4.72 14.54 17.74
CA GLY A 110 -5.22 14.88 19.07
C GLY A 110 -6.70 15.25 19.13
N ASP A 111 -7.50 14.83 18.14
CA ASP A 111 -8.94 15.11 18.11
C ASP A 111 -9.73 13.88 18.56
N TYR A 112 -9.85 12.84 17.73
CA TYR A 112 -10.47 11.59 18.14
C TYR A 112 -9.42 10.50 18.37
N PHE A 113 -9.83 9.42 19.06
CA PHE A 113 -8.94 8.32 19.37
C PHE A 113 -9.60 6.97 19.06
N LYS A 114 -9.35 5.93 19.84
CA LYS A 114 -9.68 4.53 19.53
C LYS A 114 -11.14 4.30 19.14
N GLU A 115 -12.09 4.77 19.95
CA GLU A 115 -13.51 4.51 19.73
C GLU A 115 -13.98 5.04 18.38
N GLN A 116 -13.70 6.31 18.12
CA GLN A 116 -14.13 6.95 16.87
C GLN A 116 -13.38 6.40 15.66
N ALA A 117 -12.09 6.08 15.79
CA ALA A 117 -11.31 5.47 14.72
C ALA A 117 -11.90 4.11 14.31
N ILE A 118 -12.22 3.27 15.28
CA ILE A 118 -12.84 1.96 15.06
C ILE A 118 -14.24 2.13 14.43
N HIS A 119 -15.01 3.09 14.91
CA HIS A 119 -16.34 3.38 14.36
C HIS A 119 -16.25 3.77 12.87
N TYR A 120 -15.35 4.69 12.50
CA TYR A 120 -15.16 5.09 11.11
C TYR A 120 -14.72 3.91 10.23
N ALA A 121 -13.77 3.13 10.72
CA ALA A 121 -13.27 1.98 9.98
C ALA A 121 -14.38 0.95 9.71
N TRP A 122 -15.12 0.60 10.74
CA TRP A 122 -16.22 -0.36 10.63
C TRP A 122 -17.34 0.14 9.71
N ASP A 123 -17.71 1.39 9.84
CA ASP A 123 -18.75 2.01 9.03
C ASP A 123 -18.36 2.01 7.54
N LEU A 124 -17.15 2.44 7.21
CA LEU A 124 -16.67 2.47 5.82
C LEU A 124 -16.63 1.09 5.20
N ILE A 125 -16.00 0.12 5.85
CA ILE A 125 -15.81 -1.21 5.23
C ILE A 125 -17.10 -2.03 5.14
N THR A 126 -18.02 -1.88 6.09
CA THR A 126 -19.28 -2.64 6.08
C THR A 126 -20.40 -1.96 5.28
N LYS A 127 -20.46 -0.64 5.26
CA LYS A 127 -21.51 0.11 4.56
C LYS A 127 -21.07 0.57 3.18
N ASP A 128 -20.05 1.43 3.10
CA ASP A 128 -19.63 2.01 1.82
C ASP A 128 -18.99 0.97 0.90
N PHE A 129 -18.12 0.13 1.44
CA PHE A 129 -17.49 -0.96 0.69
C PHE A 129 -18.35 -2.23 0.66
N GLY A 130 -19.31 -2.37 1.55
CA GLY A 130 -20.24 -3.50 1.57
C GLY A 130 -19.60 -4.84 1.86
N ILE A 131 -18.51 -4.88 2.62
CA ILE A 131 -17.83 -6.12 2.95
C ILE A 131 -18.65 -6.90 3.99
N ASP A 132 -18.84 -8.20 3.75
CA ASP A 132 -19.55 -9.09 4.66
C ASP A 132 -18.79 -9.20 6.00
N LYS A 133 -19.44 -8.75 7.06
CA LYS A 133 -18.88 -8.78 8.42
C LYS A 133 -18.51 -10.19 8.90
N ASP A 134 -19.16 -11.22 8.37
CA ASP A 134 -18.89 -12.61 8.76
C ASP A 134 -17.53 -13.09 8.21
N ARG A 135 -16.91 -12.33 7.31
CA ARG A 135 -15.59 -12.61 6.76
C ARG A 135 -14.50 -11.75 7.39
N LEU A 136 -14.83 -10.97 8.43
CA LEU A 136 -13.91 -10.04 9.05
C LEU A 136 -13.48 -10.52 10.43
N TYR A 137 -12.20 -10.36 10.70
CA TYR A 137 -11.54 -10.60 12.00
C TYR A 137 -10.69 -9.37 12.31
N VAL A 138 -10.44 -9.13 13.58
CA VAL A 138 -9.56 -8.04 13.99
C VAL A 138 -8.52 -8.54 14.98
N THR A 139 -7.37 -7.87 15.00
CA THR A 139 -6.36 -8.05 16.03
C THR A 139 -6.34 -6.85 16.94
N VAL A 140 -5.88 -7.03 18.15
CA VAL A 140 -5.55 -5.95 19.07
C VAL A 140 -4.23 -6.29 19.76
N PHE A 141 -3.49 -5.28 20.18
CA PHE A 141 -2.33 -5.49 21.05
C PHE A 141 -2.80 -6.17 22.34
N HIS A 142 -2.07 -7.16 22.83
CA HIS A 142 -2.54 -8.04 23.92
C HIS A 142 -2.93 -7.30 25.20
N GLU A 143 -2.35 -6.14 25.47
CA GLU A 143 -2.65 -5.30 26.62
C GLU A 143 -3.72 -4.23 26.35
N ASP A 144 -4.19 -4.09 25.11
CA ASP A 144 -5.13 -3.06 24.74
C ASP A 144 -6.58 -3.52 24.94
N ASP A 145 -7.02 -3.52 26.19
CA ASP A 145 -8.40 -3.89 26.55
C ASP A 145 -9.44 -2.88 26.03
N GLU A 146 -9.07 -1.61 25.92
CA GLU A 146 -9.97 -0.58 25.35
C GLU A 146 -10.33 -0.90 23.91
N ALA A 147 -9.34 -1.17 23.05
CA ALA A 147 -9.60 -1.53 21.65
C ALA A 147 -10.43 -2.82 21.55
N PHE A 148 -10.11 -3.82 22.37
CA PHE A 148 -10.88 -5.06 22.44
C PHE A 148 -12.37 -4.78 22.72
N ASN A 149 -12.66 -3.98 23.74
CA ASN A 149 -14.01 -3.67 24.14
C ASN A 149 -14.75 -2.80 23.13
N PHE A 150 -14.06 -1.86 22.47
CA PHE A 150 -14.66 -1.05 21.41
C PHE A 150 -15.06 -1.90 20.19
N TRP A 151 -14.23 -2.88 19.81
CA TRP A 151 -14.61 -3.80 18.74
C TRP A 151 -15.84 -4.64 19.08
N LYS A 152 -15.96 -5.13 20.32
CA LYS A 152 -17.15 -5.84 20.77
C LYS A 152 -18.39 -4.96 20.68
N LYS A 153 -18.29 -3.71 21.14
CA LYS A 153 -19.40 -2.76 21.16
C LYS A 153 -19.83 -2.32 19.77
N ILE A 154 -18.86 -1.96 18.91
CA ILE A 154 -19.13 -1.32 17.61
C ILE A 154 -19.45 -2.37 16.54
N ALA A 155 -18.66 -3.42 16.44
CA ALA A 155 -18.81 -4.47 15.44
C ALA A 155 -19.77 -5.60 15.88
N GLY A 156 -20.01 -5.73 17.18
CA GLY A 156 -20.77 -6.84 17.72
C GLY A 156 -20.03 -8.17 17.64
N PHE A 157 -18.72 -8.14 17.56
CA PHE A 157 -17.88 -9.35 17.47
C PHE A 157 -17.96 -10.20 18.73
N SER A 158 -17.99 -11.52 18.54
CA SER A 158 -17.68 -12.48 19.59
C SER A 158 -16.16 -12.45 19.88
N ASP A 159 -15.77 -12.92 21.06
CA ASP A 159 -14.38 -12.87 21.53
C ASP A 159 -13.41 -13.61 20.59
N ASP A 160 -13.86 -14.66 19.91
CA ASP A 160 -13.06 -15.45 18.96
C ASP A 160 -12.72 -14.70 17.67
N ARG A 161 -13.38 -13.59 17.41
CA ARG A 161 -13.09 -12.75 16.24
C ARG A 161 -12.15 -11.58 16.55
N ILE A 162 -11.81 -11.38 17.80
CA ILE A 162 -10.87 -10.34 18.26
C ILE A 162 -9.65 -11.04 18.84
N ILE A 163 -8.56 -11.04 18.08
CA ILE A 163 -7.38 -11.82 18.39
C ILE A 163 -6.34 -10.94 19.09
N ARG A 164 -5.91 -11.33 20.28
CA ARG A 164 -4.88 -10.62 21.04
C ARG A 164 -3.50 -11.05 20.57
N ILE A 165 -2.66 -10.09 20.18
CA ILE A 165 -1.32 -10.32 19.67
C ILE A 165 -0.30 -9.69 20.62
N ALA A 166 0.61 -10.51 21.13
CA ALA A 166 1.63 -10.09 22.09
C ALA A 166 2.91 -9.57 21.44
N THR A 167 3.11 -9.83 20.13
CA THR A 167 4.31 -9.44 19.40
C THR A 167 4.27 -8.00 18.94
N SER A 168 5.38 -7.52 18.41
CA SER A 168 5.49 -6.19 17.79
C SER A 168 4.62 -6.01 16.55
N ASP A 169 3.98 -7.08 16.05
CA ASP A 169 3.05 -6.98 14.93
C ASP A 169 1.86 -6.05 15.24
N ASN A 170 1.46 -5.97 16.52
CA ASN A 170 0.40 -5.07 16.95
C ASN A 170 0.91 -3.92 17.84
N PHE A 171 2.19 -3.60 17.76
CA PHE A 171 2.75 -2.37 18.31
C PHE A 171 3.61 -1.70 17.24
N TRP A 172 3.10 -0.64 16.66
CA TRP A 172 3.75 0.04 15.55
C TRP A 172 4.74 1.09 16.03
N SER A 173 5.90 1.12 15.38
CA SER A 173 6.90 2.17 15.55
C SER A 173 7.46 2.56 14.18
N MET A 174 7.73 3.86 14.00
CA MET A 174 8.29 4.38 12.76
C MET A 174 9.71 3.87 12.52
N GLY A 175 10.48 3.74 13.58
CA GLY A 175 11.88 3.30 13.57
C GLY A 175 12.40 3.22 14.99
N GLU A 176 13.68 3.48 15.18
CA GLU A 176 14.29 3.52 16.52
C GLU A 176 13.78 4.69 17.35
N THR A 177 13.36 5.77 16.69
CA THR A 177 12.80 6.96 17.33
C THR A 177 11.55 7.42 16.56
N GLY A 178 10.71 8.20 17.21
CA GLY A 178 9.49 8.77 16.64
C GLY A 178 8.21 8.28 17.29
N PRO A 179 7.06 8.68 16.74
CA PRO A 179 5.76 8.29 17.28
C PRO A 179 5.56 6.78 17.24
N CYS A 180 4.89 6.23 18.26
CA CYS A 180 4.58 4.81 18.33
C CYS A 180 3.36 4.54 19.20
N GLY A 181 2.81 3.35 19.09
CA GLY A 181 1.69 2.93 19.92
C GLY A 181 1.09 1.59 19.48
N PRO A 182 0.16 1.07 20.27
CA PRO A 182 -0.54 -0.17 19.92
C PRO A 182 -1.38 0.01 18.68
N CYS A 183 -1.56 -1.05 17.92
CA CYS A 183 -2.40 -1.02 16.74
C CYS A 183 -3.43 -2.14 16.73
N SER A 184 -4.41 -1.98 15.88
CA SER A 184 -5.45 -2.94 15.62
C SER A 184 -5.58 -3.14 14.12
N GLU A 185 -5.46 -4.36 13.66
CA GLU A 185 -5.53 -4.71 12.25
C GLU A 185 -6.88 -5.36 11.93
N ILE A 186 -7.40 -5.06 10.73
CA ILE A 186 -8.60 -5.70 10.21
C ILE A 186 -8.18 -6.71 9.16
N PHE A 187 -8.61 -7.96 9.31
CA PHE A 187 -8.32 -9.08 8.42
C PHE A 187 -9.58 -9.53 7.69
N PHE A 188 -9.39 -9.93 6.44
CA PHE A 188 -10.44 -10.49 5.61
C PHE A 188 -10.15 -11.96 5.30
N ASP A 189 -11.16 -12.82 5.48
CA ASP A 189 -11.10 -14.23 5.12
C ASP A 189 -11.54 -14.41 3.67
N HIS A 190 -10.58 -14.71 2.80
CA HIS A 190 -10.84 -14.98 1.38
C HIS A 190 -11.55 -16.32 1.14
N GLY A 191 -11.56 -17.20 2.14
CA GLY A 191 -12.25 -18.49 2.06
C GLY A 191 -11.31 -19.68 2.16
N ASP A 192 -11.91 -20.84 2.45
CA ASP A 192 -11.20 -22.10 2.72
C ASP A 192 -10.57 -22.75 1.48
N HIS A 193 -10.80 -22.21 0.29
CA HIS A 193 -10.12 -22.63 -0.94
C HIS A 193 -8.67 -22.17 -1.01
N LEU A 194 -8.26 -21.26 -0.14
CA LEU A 194 -6.88 -20.78 0.01
C LEU A 194 -6.28 -21.30 1.31
N SER A 195 -4.99 -21.58 1.29
CA SER A 195 -4.25 -21.96 2.48
C SER A 195 -3.99 -20.76 3.38
N GLY A 196 -3.98 -20.97 4.68
CA GLY A 196 -3.66 -19.95 5.66
C GLY A 196 -4.49 -20.07 6.92
N GLY A 197 -4.02 -19.46 7.99
CA GLY A 197 -4.66 -19.45 9.28
C GLY A 197 -4.84 -18.04 9.83
N LEU A 198 -5.58 -17.93 10.92
CA LEU A 198 -5.81 -16.66 11.61
C LEU A 198 -4.49 -16.00 12.05
N PRO A 199 -4.47 -14.67 12.16
CA PRO A 199 -3.30 -13.95 12.70
C PRO A 199 -2.88 -14.53 14.05
N GLY A 200 -1.57 -14.69 14.27
CA GLY A 200 -1.02 -15.29 15.47
C GLY A 200 -1.02 -16.81 15.47
N SER A 201 -1.60 -17.46 14.46
CA SER A 201 -1.56 -18.91 14.32
C SER A 201 -0.32 -19.37 13.55
N LYS A 202 -0.07 -20.69 13.59
CA LYS A 202 1.08 -21.29 12.90
C LYS A 202 1.09 -21.04 11.39
N ASP A 203 -0.09 -20.96 10.75
CA ASP A 203 -0.26 -20.83 9.32
C ASP A 203 -0.67 -19.42 8.87
N GLU A 204 -0.33 -18.41 9.66
CA GLU A 204 -0.73 -17.00 9.40
C GLU A 204 -0.19 -16.43 8.10
N ASP A 205 0.91 -16.96 7.57
CA ASP A 205 1.56 -16.46 6.35
C ASP A 205 0.84 -16.84 5.05
N GLY A 206 -0.23 -17.62 5.13
CA GLY A 206 -1.00 -18.02 3.95
C GLY A 206 -1.80 -16.90 3.32
N ASP A 207 -2.42 -17.18 2.18
CA ASP A 207 -3.19 -16.20 1.40
C ASP A 207 -4.66 -16.06 1.84
N ARG A 208 -5.12 -16.89 2.78
CA ARG A 208 -6.53 -16.92 3.19
C ARG A 208 -6.94 -15.70 4.00
N PHE A 209 -6.24 -15.43 5.10
CA PHE A 209 -6.55 -14.30 6.01
C PHE A 209 -5.56 -13.18 5.76
N ILE A 210 -6.03 -12.08 5.18
CA ILE A 210 -5.17 -10.98 4.75
C ILE A 210 -5.55 -9.71 5.49
N GLU A 211 -4.55 -9.03 6.05
CA GLU A 211 -4.72 -7.70 6.63
C GLU A 211 -5.12 -6.73 5.54
N ILE A 212 -6.24 -6.03 5.76
CA ILE A 212 -6.75 -5.03 4.82
C ILE A 212 -6.63 -3.61 5.35
N TRP A 213 -6.53 -3.42 6.66
CA TRP A 213 -6.43 -2.08 7.27
C TRP A 213 -5.72 -2.16 8.62
N ASN A 214 -4.77 -1.27 8.85
CA ASN A 214 -4.09 -1.14 10.14
C ASN A 214 -4.46 0.19 10.77
N LEU A 215 -5.04 0.15 11.98
CA LEU A 215 -5.35 1.32 12.80
C LEU A 215 -4.28 1.45 13.87
N VAL A 216 -3.53 2.54 13.87
CA VAL A 216 -2.45 2.79 14.82
C VAL A 216 -2.88 3.85 15.82
N PHE A 217 -2.81 3.51 17.10
CA PHE A 217 -3.15 4.40 18.20
C PHE A 217 -1.87 5.01 18.76
N MET A 218 -1.50 6.16 18.24
CA MET A 218 -0.29 6.87 18.61
C MET A 218 -0.43 7.47 20.01
N GLN A 219 0.26 6.86 20.96
CA GLN A 219 0.24 7.28 22.37
C GLN A 219 1.59 7.80 22.85
N TYR A 220 2.68 7.33 22.23
CA TYR A 220 4.04 7.51 22.71
C TYR A 220 4.95 8.08 21.65
N GLU A 221 6.05 8.67 22.10
CA GLU A 221 7.21 9.00 21.28
C GLU A 221 8.43 8.30 21.84
N GLN A 222 9.09 7.51 21.01
CA GLN A 222 10.38 6.92 21.34
C GLN A 222 11.45 7.96 21.09
N ILE A 223 12.07 8.45 22.16
CA ILE A 223 13.09 9.51 22.10
C ILE A 223 14.46 8.90 21.81
N SER A 224 14.75 7.77 22.45
CA SER A 224 15.97 7.01 22.27
C SER A 224 15.66 5.51 22.45
N LYS A 225 16.66 4.65 22.26
CA LYS A 225 16.51 3.22 22.45
C LYS A 225 15.84 2.84 23.80
N ASP A 226 16.15 3.57 24.85
CA ASP A 226 15.71 3.26 26.21
C ASP A 226 14.71 4.27 26.80
N LYS A 227 14.34 5.31 26.04
CA LYS A 227 13.46 6.38 26.55
C LYS A 227 12.22 6.54 25.68
N ARG A 228 11.06 6.37 26.32
CA ARG A 228 9.73 6.58 25.74
C ARG A 228 8.97 7.58 26.61
N ILE A 229 8.34 8.57 25.96
CA ILE A 229 7.47 9.53 26.61
C ILE A 229 6.08 9.49 25.99
N ASN A 230 5.10 10.07 26.65
CA ASN A 230 3.78 10.24 26.07
C ASN A 230 3.81 11.36 25.01
N LEU A 231 3.07 11.17 23.92
CA LEU A 231 2.80 12.24 22.97
C LEU A 231 2.01 13.36 23.66
N PRO A 232 2.13 14.63 23.20
CA PRO A 232 1.34 15.73 23.74
C PRO A 232 -0.17 15.43 23.73
N LYS A 233 -0.65 14.76 22.70
CA LYS A 233 -2.04 14.32 22.57
C LYS A 233 -2.10 12.94 21.90
N PRO A 234 -2.92 12.01 22.41
CA PRO A 234 -3.17 10.76 21.72
C PRO A 234 -3.74 11.03 20.33
N SER A 235 -3.23 10.32 19.35
CA SER A 235 -3.51 10.57 17.94
C SER A 235 -3.75 9.26 17.19
N VAL A 236 -4.31 9.35 15.99
CA VAL A 236 -4.62 8.18 15.16
C VAL A 236 -3.92 8.31 13.81
N ASP A 237 -3.27 7.23 13.42
CA ASP A 237 -2.75 6.97 12.08
C ASP A 237 -3.39 5.69 11.57
N THR A 238 -3.79 5.65 10.29
CA THR A 238 -4.27 4.42 9.69
C THR A 238 -3.64 4.20 8.32
N GLY A 239 -3.58 2.94 7.90
CA GLY A 239 -3.06 2.57 6.60
C GLY A 239 -3.79 1.38 5.97
N MET A 240 -4.40 1.62 4.81
CA MET A 240 -5.05 0.62 3.98
C MET A 240 -4.38 0.56 2.62
N GLY A 241 -3.86 -0.61 2.23
CA GLY A 241 -3.30 -0.79 0.89
C GLY A 241 -4.40 -0.70 -0.16
N LEU A 242 -4.32 0.30 -1.04
CA LEU A 242 -5.33 0.51 -2.08
C LEU A 242 -5.44 -0.70 -3.02
N GLU A 243 -4.31 -1.22 -3.49
CA GLU A 243 -4.27 -2.37 -4.41
C GLU A 243 -4.90 -3.61 -3.77
N ARG A 244 -4.67 -3.78 -2.47
CA ARG A 244 -5.18 -4.91 -1.70
C ARG A 244 -6.69 -4.84 -1.49
N ILE A 245 -7.21 -3.69 -1.10
CA ILE A 245 -8.65 -3.52 -0.96
C ILE A 245 -9.37 -3.56 -2.31
N ALA A 246 -8.74 -3.05 -3.38
CA ALA A 246 -9.29 -3.15 -4.72
C ALA A 246 -9.45 -4.62 -5.16
N ALA A 247 -8.45 -5.46 -4.92
CA ALA A 247 -8.54 -6.89 -5.22
C ALA A 247 -9.75 -7.53 -4.52
N LEU A 248 -9.87 -7.32 -3.21
CA LEU A 248 -10.98 -7.84 -2.43
C LEU A 248 -12.34 -7.38 -3.00
N LEU A 249 -12.48 -6.08 -3.26
CA LEU A 249 -13.74 -5.51 -3.75
C LEU A 249 -14.06 -5.94 -5.18
N GLN A 250 -13.06 -6.32 -5.97
CA GLN A 250 -13.24 -6.87 -7.32
C GLN A 250 -13.36 -8.40 -7.33
N GLY A 251 -13.39 -9.04 -6.16
CA GLY A 251 -13.65 -10.48 -6.03
C GLY A 251 -12.45 -11.38 -6.25
N THR A 252 -11.24 -10.88 -6.06
CA THR A 252 -10.00 -11.66 -6.16
C THR A 252 -9.12 -11.47 -4.93
N HIS A 253 -8.21 -12.42 -4.69
CA HIS A 253 -7.15 -12.27 -3.68
C HIS A 253 -5.82 -11.80 -4.30
N ASP A 254 -5.76 -11.67 -5.62
CA ASP A 254 -4.56 -11.32 -6.38
C ASP A 254 -4.64 -9.86 -6.84
N ASN A 255 -3.78 -9.00 -6.28
CA ASN A 255 -3.72 -7.60 -6.63
C ASN A 255 -3.48 -7.36 -8.13
N TYR A 256 -2.76 -8.28 -8.77
CA TYR A 256 -2.43 -8.20 -10.21
C TYR A 256 -3.58 -8.59 -11.14
N GLU A 257 -4.68 -9.12 -10.60
CA GLU A 257 -5.92 -9.39 -11.34
C GLU A 257 -6.92 -8.22 -11.27
N THR A 258 -6.58 -7.12 -10.60
CA THR A 258 -7.42 -5.91 -10.56
C THR A 258 -7.47 -5.22 -11.93
N ASP A 259 -8.47 -4.36 -12.11
CA ASP A 259 -8.66 -3.59 -13.35
C ASP A 259 -7.39 -2.85 -13.78
N HIS A 260 -6.73 -2.21 -12.84
CA HIS A 260 -5.52 -1.42 -13.06
C HIS A 260 -4.36 -2.29 -13.55
N PHE A 261 -4.02 -3.34 -12.81
CA PHE A 261 -2.91 -4.23 -13.18
C PHE A 261 -3.21 -5.07 -14.41
N GLU A 262 -4.46 -5.47 -14.60
CA GLU A 262 -4.87 -6.19 -15.81
C GLU A 262 -4.58 -5.38 -17.08
N LYS A 263 -4.89 -4.09 -17.06
CA LYS A 263 -4.60 -3.20 -18.21
C LYS A 263 -3.10 -3.09 -18.48
N ILE A 264 -2.28 -2.95 -17.44
CA ILE A 264 -0.82 -2.86 -17.61
C ILE A 264 -0.26 -4.19 -18.14
N ILE A 265 -0.70 -5.31 -17.58
CA ILE A 265 -0.25 -6.65 -17.99
C ILE A 265 -0.68 -6.94 -19.44
N ASN A 266 -1.90 -6.60 -19.83
CA ASN A 266 -2.37 -6.77 -21.19
C ASN A 266 -1.55 -5.90 -22.18
N SER A 267 -1.25 -4.67 -21.82
CA SER A 267 -0.38 -3.82 -22.64
C SER A 267 1.03 -4.38 -22.76
N ALA A 268 1.60 -4.90 -21.67
CA ALA A 268 2.91 -5.56 -21.70
C ALA A 268 2.89 -6.79 -22.61
N SER A 269 1.84 -7.61 -22.50
CA SER A 269 1.63 -8.78 -23.37
C SER A 269 1.59 -8.41 -24.84
N ASP A 270 0.87 -7.34 -25.18
CA ASP A 270 0.78 -6.84 -26.56
C ASP A 270 2.13 -6.36 -27.10
N ILE A 271 2.90 -5.64 -26.26
CA ILE A 271 4.22 -5.11 -26.66
C ILE A 271 5.23 -6.23 -26.86
N VAL A 272 5.33 -7.18 -25.93
CA VAL A 272 6.28 -8.30 -26.01
C VAL A 272 5.79 -9.42 -26.94
N LYS A 273 4.52 -9.42 -27.33
CA LYS A 273 3.87 -10.42 -28.18
C LYS A 273 3.87 -11.82 -27.58
N VAL A 274 3.71 -11.90 -26.27
CA VAL A 274 3.63 -13.16 -25.50
C VAL A 274 2.43 -13.06 -24.57
N LYS A 275 1.58 -14.08 -24.58
CA LYS A 275 0.43 -14.15 -23.68
C LYS A 275 0.85 -14.55 -22.28
N SER A 276 0.25 -13.92 -21.27
CA SER A 276 0.41 -14.30 -19.88
C SER A 276 -0.20 -15.70 -19.63
N ASN A 277 0.54 -16.52 -18.90
CA ASN A 277 0.13 -17.86 -18.49
C ASN A 277 0.75 -18.19 -17.12
N LYS A 278 0.45 -19.36 -16.58
CA LYS A 278 0.97 -19.78 -15.26
C LYS A 278 2.50 -19.83 -15.19
N THR A 279 3.17 -20.11 -16.30
CA THR A 279 4.63 -20.24 -16.34
C THR A 279 5.35 -18.89 -16.32
N ASN A 280 4.80 -17.87 -16.98
CA ASN A 280 5.42 -16.55 -17.13
C ASN A 280 4.76 -15.44 -16.32
N LEU A 281 3.77 -15.76 -15.49
CA LEU A 281 2.99 -14.78 -14.71
C LEU A 281 3.88 -13.94 -13.82
N SER A 282 4.89 -14.52 -13.19
CA SER A 282 5.83 -13.79 -12.35
C SER A 282 6.53 -12.67 -13.11
N SER A 283 6.93 -12.90 -14.36
CA SER A 283 7.55 -11.87 -15.20
C SER A 283 6.61 -10.71 -15.48
N PHE A 284 5.33 -10.98 -15.78
CA PHE A 284 4.34 -9.93 -16.01
C PHE A 284 4.04 -9.12 -14.74
N ARG A 285 3.98 -9.77 -13.59
CA ARG A 285 3.81 -9.09 -12.30
C ARG A 285 4.99 -8.15 -12.00
N VAL A 286 6.21 -8.62 -12.18
CA VAL A 286 7.42 -7.81 -11.96
C VAL A 286 7.43 -6.60 -12.90
N ILE A 287 7.15 -6.80 -14.18
CA ILE A 287 7.11 -5.71 -15.18
C ILE A 287 6.09 -4.65 -14.77
N ALA A 288 4.88 -5.04 -14.43
CA ALA A 288 3.80 -4.12 -14.06
C ALA A 288 4.16 -3.33 -12.78
N ASP A 289 4.62 -4.02 -11.75
CA ASP A 289 5.02 -3.37 -10.50
C ASP A 289 6.20 -2.41 -10.70
N HIS A 290 7.23 -2.86 -11.37
CA HIS A 290 8.46 -2.07 -11.53
C HIS A 290 8.29 -0.90 -12.49
N LEU A 291 7.37 -0.98 -13.44
CA LEU A 291 6.96 0.17 -14.24
C LEU A 291 6.42 1.30 -13.35
N ARG A 292 5.54 0.96 -12.42
CA ARG A 292 4.95 1.94 -11.49
C ARG A 292 6.03 2.58 -10.61
N ALA A 293 6.82 1.77 -9.93
CA ALA A 293 7.89 2.25 -9.07
C ALA A 293 8.88 3.14 -9.82
N SER A 294 9.37 2.69 -10.96
CA SER A 294 10.35 3.42 -11.76
C SER A 294 9.79 4.76 -12.26
N SER A 295 8.58 4.74 -12.80
CA SER A 295 7.95 5.93 -13.37
C SER A 295 7.73 7.02 -12.33
N PHE A 296 7.21 6.66 -11.15
CA PHE A 296 6.97 7.63 -10.08
C PHE A 296 8.27 8.16 -9.45
N LEU A 297 9.30 7.32 -9.30
CA LEU A 297 10.60 7.78 -8.80
C LEU A 297 11.26 8.75 -9.76
N ILE A 298 11.23 8.44 -11.07
CA ILE A 298 11.78 9.34 -12.10
C ILE A 298 11.00 10.66 -12.13
N ALA A 299 9.67 10.61 -12.00
CA ALA A 299 8.84 11.81 -11.96
C ALA A 299 9.24 12.77 -10.84
N GLU A 300 9.80 12.27 -9.75
CA GLU A 300 10.28 13.07 -8.63
C GLU A 300 11.75 13.49 -8.75
N GLY A 301 12.39 13.15 -9.85
CA GLY A 301 13.78 13.55 -10.13
C GLY A 301 14.83 12.54 -9.68
N VAL A 302 14.45 11.34 -9.26
CA VAL A 302 15.41 10.27 -9.00
C VAL A 302 15.84 9.69 -10.34
N LEU A 303 17.15 9.67 -10.58
CA LEU A 303 17.73 9.11 -11.81
C LEU A 303 18.60 7.90 -11.48
N PRO A 304 18.71 6.92 -12.40
CA PRO A 304 19.55 5.74 -12.17
C PRO A 304 20.99 6.14 -11.91
N SER A 305 21.58 5.57 -10.87
CA SER A 305 22.97 5.83 -10.50
C SER A 305 23.57 4.62 -9.78
N ASN A 306 24.83 4.72 -9.38
CA ASN A 306 25.55 3.63 -8.74
C ASN A 306 25.47 3.66 -7.21
N GLU A 307 24.82 4.67 -6.63
CA GLU A 307 24.72 4.80 -5.19
C GLU A 307 23.40 5.48 -4.78
N GLY A 308 23.01 5.32 -3.51
CA GLY A 308 21.86 6.00 -2.93
C GLY A 308 20.52 5.58 -3.57
N ARG A 309 19.61 6.54 -3.65
CA ARG A 309 18.26 6.33 -4.21
C ARG A 309 18.30 5.93 -5.69
N GLY A 310 19.23 6.51 -6.45
CA GLY A 310 19.41 6.17 -7.87
C GLY A 310 19.87 4.74 -8.08
N TYR A 311 20.63 4.18 -7.16
CA TYR A 311 21.03 2.76 -7.20
C TYR A 311 19.82 1.85 -6.96
N VAL A 312 18.97 2.17 -5.99
CA VAL A 312 17.74 1.40 -5.74
C VAL A 312 16.83 1.46 -6.96
N LEU A 313 16.65 2.64 -7.56
CA LEU A 313 15.90 2.80 -8.80
C LEU A 313 16.46 1.93 -9.92
N ARG A 314 17.77 1.95 -10.12
CA ARG A 314 18.44 1.14 -11.16
C ARG A 314 18.19 -0.36 -10.96
N ARG A 315 18.24 -0.83 -9.73
CA ARG A 315 17.93 -2.24 -9.41
C ARG A 315 16.49 -2.60 -9.79
N ILE A 316 15.54 -1.72 -9.46
CA ILE A 316 14.12 -1.92 -9.80
C ILE A 316 13.96 -1.95 -11.32
N MET A 317 14.52 -0.97 -12.03
CA MET A 317 14.44 -0.88 -13.49
C MET A 317 15.00 -2.12 -14.16
N ARG A 318 16.23 -2.50 -13.80
CA ARG A 318 16.92 -3.64 -14.42
C ARG A 318 16.27 -4.97 -14.10
N ARG A 319 15.70 -5.12 -12.90
CA ARG A 319 14.93 -6.32 -12.57
C ARG A 319 13.70 -6.46 -13.47
N GLY A 320 12.95 -5.37 -13.67
CA GLY A 320 11.83 -5.36 -14.61
C GLY A 320 12.25 -5.62 -16.05
N MET A 321 13.30 -4.96 -16.49
CA MET A 321 13.84 -5.10 -17.85
C MET A 321 14.36 -6.50 -18.14
N ARG A 322 14.96 -7.15 -17.15
CA ARG A 322 15.39 -8.54 -17.25
C ARG A 322 14.18 -9.47 -17.50
N HIS A 323 13.07 -9.22 -16.81
CA HIS A 323 11.85 -10.02 -17.01
C HIS A 323 11.25 -9.81 -18.39
N SER A 324 11.31 -8.59 -18.97
CA SER A 324 10.94 -8.36 -20.37
C SER A 324 11.81 -9.18 -21.32
N HIS A 325 13.10 -9.20 -21.06
CA HIS A 325 14.07 -9.99 -21.85
C HIS A 325 13.78 -11.49 -21.75
N LEU A 326 13.45 -11.97 -20.55
CA LEU A 326 13.08 -13.38 -20.34
C LEU A 326 11.81 -13.76 -21.12
N LEU A 327 10.91 -12.82 -21.39
CA LEU A 327 9.73 -13.02 -22.24
C LEU A 327 10.07 -12.98 -23.74
N GLY A 328 11.32 -12.76 -24.08
CA GLY A 328 11.79 -12.77 -25.46
C GLY A 328 11.93 -11.41 -26.12
N SER A 329 11.70 -10.30 -25.39
CA SER A 329 11.87 -8.97 -25.94
C SER A 329 13.35 -8.63 -26.13
N LYS A 330 13.69 -8.10 -27.31
CA LYS A 330 15.03 -7.61 -27.63
C LYS A 330 15.10 -6.09 -27.78
N GLU A 331 13.94 -5.45 -27.76
CA GLU A 331 13.77 -4.01 -27.86
C GLU A 331 13.28 -3.45 -26.53
N PRO A 332 13.52 -2.16 -26.25
CA PRO A 332 12.97 -1.51 -25.07
C PRO A 332 11.44 -1.58 -24.99
N VAL A 333 10.91 -1.95 -23.83
CA VAL A 333 9.47 -2.17 -23.58
C VAL A 333 8.89 -1.09 -22.70
N PHE A 334 9.61 -0.68 -21.66
CA PHE A 334 9.07 0.12 -20.56
C PHE A 334 8.60 1.51 -20.99
N TYR A 335 9.32 2.18 -21.86
CA TYR A 335 8.95 3.53 -22.29
C TYR A 335 7.62 3.54 -23.07
N ASN A 336 7.31 2.48 -23.83
CA ASN A 336 6.01 2.32 -24.51
C ASN A 336 4.91 1.92 -23.54
N LEU A 337 5.24 1.07 -22.56
CA LEU A 337 4.31 0.61 -21.52
C LEU A 337 3.89 1.77 -20.60
N PHE A 338 4.72 2.76 -20.45
CA PHE A 338 4.42 3.97 -19.66
C PHE A 338 3.13 4.67 -20.10
N ASP A 339 2.79 4.65 -21.37
CA ASP A 339 1.56 5.30 -21.85
C ASP A 339 0.31 4.72 -21.18
N THR A 340 0.27 3.42 -20.95
CA THR A 340 -0.83 2.78 -20.22
C THR A 340 -0.89 3.25 -18.77
N LEU A 341 0.25 3.30 -18.09
CA LEU A 341 0.31 3.81 -16.72
C LEU A 341 -0.14 5.27 -16.63
N LYS A 342 0.30 6.10 -17.52
CA LYS A 342 -0.11 7.50 -17.60
C LYS A 342 -1.63 7.61 -17.73
N ASN A 343 -2.22 6.86 -18.64
CA ASN A 343 -3.68 6.87 -18.85
C ASN A 343 -4.44 6.45 -17.60
N GLU A 344 -3.90 5.49 -16.83
CA GLU A 344 -4.55 4.97 -15.63
C GLU A 344 -4.41 5.90 -14.42
N MET A 345 -3.26 6.54 -14.24
CA MET A 345 -2.94 7.20 -12.96
C MET A 345 -2.75 8.71 -13.06
N SER A 346 -2.65 9.30 -14.25
CA SER A 346 -2.37 10.74 -14.37
C SER A 346 -3.49 11.64 -13.85
N GLY A 347 -4.73 11.15 -13.79
CA GLY A 347 -5.85 11.90 -13.23
C GLY A 347 -5.68 12.21 -11.74
N ASN A 348 -5.04 11.31 -10.98
CA ASN A 348 -4.75 11.50 -9.57
C ASN A 348 -3.31 11.96 -9.31
N TYR A 349 -2.41 11.71 -10.26
CA TYR A 349 -0.98 12.03 -10.17
C TYR A 349 -0.51 12.74 -11.43
N PRO A 350 -0.77 14.07 -11.53
CA PRO A 350 -0.44 14.84 -12.74
C PRO A 350 1.06 14.93 -13.03
N GLU A 351 1.92 14.59 -12.07
CA GLU A 351 3.37 14.51 -12.29
C GLU A 351 3.76 13.52 -13.39
N LEU A 352 2.94 12.51 -13.67
CA LEU A 352 3.18 11.57 -14.77
C LEU A 352 3.08 12.24 -16.13
N VAL A 353 2.21 13.27 -16.27
CA VAL A 353 2.12 14.06 -17.47
C VAL A 353 3.24 15.11 -17.54
N ARG A 354 3.49 15.82 -16.43
CA ARG A 354 4.54 16.85 -16.38
C ARG A 354 5.93 16.30 -16.70
N ALA A 355 6.23 15.12 -16.18
CA ALA A 355 7.54 14.48 -16.33
C ALA A 355 7.59 13.40 -17.43
N GLU A 356 6.58 13.31 -18.28
CA GLU A 356 6.45 12.26 -19.30
C GLU A 356 7.71 12.09 -20.13
N SER A 357 8.25 13.19 -20.67
CA SER A 357 9.46 13.14 -21.51
C SER A 357 10.66 12.60 -20.75
N LEU A 358 10.87 13.05 -19.50
CA LEU A 358 11.96 12.57 -18.64
C LEU A 358 11.79 11.08 -18.32
N ILE A 359 10.57 10.66 -17.97
CA ILE A 359 10.28 9.26 -17.63
C ILE A 359 10.56 8.37 -18.84
N LYS A 360 9.97 8.66 -19.98
CA LYS A 360 10.11 7.86 -21.20
C LYS A 360 11.57 7.78 -21.66
N GLU A 361 12.26 8.90 -21.68
CA GLU A 361 13.67 8.95 -22.09
C GLU A 361 14.56 8.15 -21.13
N THR A 362 14.37 8.30 -19.81
CA THR A 362 15.15 7.58 -18.79
C THR A 362 14.90 6.08 -18.89
N LEU A 363 13.65 5.66 -19.03
CA LEU A 363 13.30 4.24 -19.19
C LEU A 363 13.93 3.66 -20.45
N ARG A 364 13.82 4.37 -21.58
CA ARG A 364 14.37 3.90 -22.86
C ARG A 364 15.89 3.77 -22.81
N MET A 365 16.59 4.78 -22.34
CA MET A 365 18.05 4.78 -22.26
C MET A 365 18.60 3.69 -21.36
N GLU A 366 18.03 3.51 -20.20
CA GLU A 366 18.49 2.48 -19.25
C GLU A 366 18.25 1.08 -19.80
N GLU A 367 17.13 0.85 -20.46
CA GLU A 367 16.82 -0.45 -21.06
C GLU A 367 17.73 -0.74 -22.26
N GLU A 368 18.01 0.22 -23.10
CA GLU A 368 18.98 0.08 -24.21
C GLU A 368 20.34 -0.34 -23.70
N LYS A 369 20.85 0.33 -22.66
CA LYS A 369 22.13 0.00 -22.04
C LYS A 369 22.14 -1.41 -21.44
N PHE A 370 21.04 -1.77 -20.76
CA PHE A 370 20.96 -3.05 -20.07
C PHE A 370 20.81 -4.23 -21.04
N LEU A 371 20.09 -4.05 -22.15
CA LEU A 371 20.00 -5.06 -23.21
C LEU A 371 21.35 -5.40 -23.82
N VAL A 372 22.22 -4.42 -23.99
CA VAL A 372 23.61 -4.65 -24.46
C VAL A 372 24.38 -5.55 -23.48
N LEU A 373 24.18 -5.34 -22.15
CA LEU A 373 24.82 -6.18 -21.13
C LEU A 373 24.29 -7.60 -21.12
N LEU A 374 22.97 -7.77 -21.36
CA LEU A 374 22.33 -9.08 -21.36
C LEU A 374 22.72 -9.95 -22.57
N ASP A 375 23.09 -9.32 -23.69
CA ASP A 375 23.50 -10.00 -24.92
C ASP A 375 24.97 -10.45 -24.90
N ARG A 376 25.74 -10.13 -23.87
CA ARG A 376 27.11 -10.57 -23.65
C ARG A 376 27.18 -11.84 -22.81
#